data_e42fcba48c85416a5f0c804db84f4f75
#
_entry.id   e42fcba48c85416a5f0c804db84f4f75
#
_cell.length_a   1.000
_cell.length_b   1.000
_cell.length_c   1.000
_cell.angle_alpha   90.00
_cell.angle_beta   90.00
_cell.angle_gamma   90.00
#
_symmetry.space_group_name_H-M   'P 1'
#
loop_
_entity.id
_entity.type
_entity.pdbx_description
1 polymer ?
#
loop_
_entity_poly.entity_id
_entity_poly.type
_entity_poly.pdbx_seq_one_letter_code
_entity_poly.pdbx_strand_id
1 'polypeptide(L)'
;MNGLEEILEDVLKQYQRVGYQTQVLRSKNTGEVLVSLRMGRVIANTKISMRDQIELRKLHDPQKQKEWLESMAKQLECEVTECYASSVEIRHVPI
;
A
#
# COMPACT_ATOMS: atom_id res chain seq x y z
N MET A 1 -12.32 -15.93 7.86
CA MET A 1 -12.63 -14.55 7.96
C MET A 1 -11.44 -13.65 7.77
N ASN A 2 -11.40 -12.95 6.71
CA ASN A 2 -10.22 -12.20 6.33
C ASN A 2 -10.51 -10.74 6.11
N GLY A 3 -11.09 -10.14 7.13
CA GLY A 3 -11.48 -8.76 7.03
C GLY A 3 -10.38 -7.85 6.54
N LEU A 4 -9.15 -8.05 7.02
CA LEU A 4 -8.03 -7.18 6.64
C LEU A 4 -7.75 -7.24 5.15
N GLU A 5 -7.57 -8.43 4.59
CA GLU A 5 -7.23 -8.55 3.18
C GLU A 5 -8.36 -8.06 2.28
N GLU A 6 -9.60 -8.33 2.68
CA GLU A 6 -10.76 -7.87 1.91
C GLU A 6 -10.86 -6.35 1.90
N ILE A 7 -10.69 -5.71 3.05
CA ILE A 7 -10.74 -4.26 3.16
C ILE A 7 -9.60 -3.66 2.36
N LEU A 8 -8.42 -4.25 2.48
CA LEU A 8 -7.24 -3.77 1.80
C LEU A 8 -7.40 -3.86 0.29
N GLU A 9 -7.91 -4.98 -0.22
CA GLU A 9 -8.15 -5.12 -1.65
C GLU A 9 -9.16 -4.09 -2.15
N ASP A 10 -10.17 -3.83 -1.35
CA ASP A 10 -11.16 -2.82 -1.70
C ASP A 10 -10.54 -1.42 -1.76
N VAL A 11 -9.71 -1.10 -0.79
CA VAL A 11 -8.98 0.18 -0.77
C VAL A 11 -8.08 0.30 -2.02
N LEU A 12 -7.40 -0.77 -2.40
CA LEU A 12 -6.46 -0.74 -3.51
C LEU A 12 -7.12 -0.68 -4.88
N LYS A 13 -8.40 -1.03 -4.99
CA LYS A 13 -9.10 -0.98 -6.26
C LYS A 13 -9.06 0.40 -6.92
N GLN A 14 -9.15 1.45 -6.13
CA GLN A 14 -9.10 2.81 -6.67
C GLN A 14 -7.75 3.11 -7.32
N TYR A 15 -6.68 2.52 -6.78
CA TYR A 15 -5.35 2.69 -7.35
C TYR A 15 -5.19 1.88 -8.63
N GLN A 16 -5.79 0.70 -8.70
CA GLN A 16 -5.79 -0.10 -9.92
C GLN A 16 -6.48 0.64 -11.06
N ARG A 17 -7.55 1.36 -10.75
CA ARG A 17 -8.30 2.11 -11.76
C ARG A 17 -7.47 3.22 -12.41
N VAL A 18 -6.50 3.76 -11.70
CA VAL A 18 -5.65 4.82 -12.24
C VAL A 18 -4.30 4.30 -12.72
N GLY A 19 -4.15 2.99 -12.86
CA GLY A 19 -3.00 2.41 -13.52
C GLY A 19 -1.95 1.79 -12.63
N TYR A 20 -2.13 1.79 -11.33
CA TYR A 20 -1.19 1.11 -10.42
C TYR A 20 -1.43 -0.39 -10.44
N GLN A 21 -0.36 -1.14 -10.38
CA GLN A 21 -0.42 -2.56 -10.10
C GLN A 21 -0.30 -2.73 -8.59
N THR A 22 -1.11 -3.61 -8.04
CA THR A 22 -1.15 -3.80 -6.59
C THR A 22 -0.88 -5.25 -6.26
N GLN A 23 -0.31 -5.49 -5.09
CA GLN A 23 -0.05 -6.84 -4.62
C GLN A 23 -0.22 -6.89 -3.11
N VAL A 24 -0.86 -7.94 -2.64
CA VAL A 24 -1.06 -8.19 -1.22
C VAL A 24 -0.65 -9.64 -0.95
N LEU A 25 0.35 -9.82 -0.11
CA LEU A 25 0.88 -11.14 0.22
C LEU A 25 0.96 -11.30 1.73
N ARG A 26 0.47 -12.42 2.24
CA ARG A 26 0.59 -12.74 3.65
C ARG A 26 1.70 -13.77 3.85
N SER A 27 2.61 -13.48 4.76
CA SER A 27 3.66 -14.42 5.13
C SER A 27 3.08 -15.55 5.98
N LYS A 28 3.34 -16.78 5.58
CA LYS A 28 2.90 -17.94 6.35
C LYS A 28 3.67 -18.09 7.65
N ASN A 29 4.89 -17.61 7.69
CA ASN A 29 5.76 -17.76 8.86
C ASN A 29 5.49 -16.72 9.93
N THR A 30 5.30 -15.46 9.53
CA THR A 30 5.19 -14.35 10.48
C THR A 30 3.77 -13.78 10.58
N GLY A 31 2.91 -14.08 9.62
CA GLY A 31 1.57 -13.50 9.56
C GLY A 31 1.55 -12.05 9.07
N GLU A 32 2.71 -11.48 8.78
CA GLU A 32 2.78 -10.13 8.24
C GLU A 32 2.16 -10.06 6.85
N VAL A 33 1.61 -8.91 6.50
CA VAL A 33 1.02 -8.70 5.18
C VAL A 33 1.89 -7.68 4.44
N LEU A 34 2.38 -8.08 3.29
CA LEU A 34 3.15 -7.20 2.42
C LEU A 34 2.21 -6.57 1.41
N VAL A 35 2.27 -5.25 1.29
CA VAL A 35 1.44 -4.49 0.36
C VAL A 35 2.36 -3.74 -0.58
N SER A 36 2.08 -3.82 -1.87
CA SER A 36 2.91 -3.16 -2.89
C SER A 36 2.05 -2.36 -3.84
N LEU A 37 2.55 -1.20 -4.21
CA LEU A 37 2.04 -0.41 -5.34
C LEU A 37 3.15 -0.27 -6.35
N ARG A 38 2.82 -0.45 -7.60
CA ARG A 38 3.80 -0.36 -8.68
C ARG A 38 3.25 0.47 -9.82
N MET A 39 4.08 1.34 -10.35
CA MET A 39 3.79 2.04 -11.60
C MET A 39 5.05 1.99 -12.46
N GLY A 40 4.95 1.28 -13.59
CA GLY A 40 6.10 1.07 -14.44
C GLY A 40 7.18 0.27 -13.73
N ARG A 41 8.34 0.89 -13.57
CA ARG A 41 9.48 0.26 -12.90
C ARG A 41 9.61 0.64 -11.42
N VAL A 42 8.75 1.53 -10.97
CA VAL A 42 8.83 2.02 -9.60
C VAL A 42 7.87 1.23 -8.73
N ILE A 43 8.39 0.68 -7.65
CA ILE A 43 7.61 -0.10 -6.69
C ILE A 43 7.82 0.49 -5.31
N ALA A 44 6.72 0.71 -4.61
CA ALA A 44 6.76 1.00 -3.18
C ALA A 44 6.06 -0.13 -2.45
N ASN A 45 6.60 -0.55 -1.33
CA ASN A 45 5.96 -1.59 -0.54
C ASN A 45 6.10 -1.30 0.94
N THR A 46 5.21 -1.90 1.71
CA THR A 46 5.24 -1.80 3.15
C THR A 46 4.70 -3.10 3.74
N LYS A 47 4.99 -3.31 5.01
CA LYS A 47 4.49 -4.47 5.72
C LYS A 47 3.52 -4.03 6.80
N ILE A 48 2.41 -4.74 6.90
CA ILE A 48 1.51 -4.59 8.03
C ILE A 48 1.90 -5.68 9.02
N SER A 49 2.56 -5.28 10.09
CA SER A 49 3.05 -6.22 11.09
C SER A 49 1.90 -6.85 11.86
N MET A 50 2.19 -7.93 12.58
CA MET A 50 1.19 -8.52 13.46
C MET A 50 0.72 -7.51 14.51
N ARG A 51 1.63 -6.67 14.99
CA ARG A 51 1.29 -5.62 15.94
C ARG A 51 0.27 -4.66 15.36
N ASP A 52 0.49 -4.21 14.12
CA ASP A 52 -0.44 -3.33 13.43
C ASP A 52 -1.80 -3.99 13.24
N GLN A 53 -1.80 -5.27 12.90
CA GLN A 53 -3.04 -6.01 12.72
C GLN A 53 -3.83 -6.11 14.01
N ILE A 54 -3.15 -6.32 15.13
CA ILE A 54 -3.78 -6.36 16.44
C ILE A 54 -4.38 -4.99 16.78
N GLU A 55 -3.63 -3.92 16.52
CA GLU A 55 -4.11 -2.57 16.75
C GLU A 55 -5.35 -2.25 15.90
N LEU A 56 -5.35 -2.69 14.65
CA LEU A 56 -6.51 -2.51 13.77
C LEU A 56 -7.74 -3.24 14.32
N ARG A 57 -7.56 -4.45 14.83
CA ARG A 57 -8.68 -5.20 15.41
C ARG A 57 -9.27 -4.49 16.62
N LYS A 58 -8.43 -3.82 17.41
CA LYS A 58 -8.88 -3.09 18.59
C LYS A 58 -9.78 -1.90 18.25
N LEU A 59 -9.72 -1.42 17.04
CA LEU A 59 -10.56 -0.29 16.65
C LEU A 59 -12.04 -0.64 16.62
N HIS A 60 -12.39 -1.89 16.35
CA HIS A 60 -13.79 -2.38 16.30
C HIS A 60 -14.70 -1.56 15.40
N ASP A 61 -14.14 -0.74 14.53
CA ASP A 61 -14.90 0.13 13.65
C ASP A 61 -14.38 -0.07 12.23
N PRO A 62 -15.16 -0.70 11.35
CA PRO A 62 -14.71 -0.96 9.98
C PRO A 62 -14.31 0.32 9.23
N GLN A 63 -14.97 1.43 9.51
CA GLN A 63 -14.65 2.68 8.85
C GLN A 63 -13.26 3.18 9.28
N LYS A 64 -12.94 3.10 10.54
CA LYS A 64 -11.62 3.49 11.04
C LYS A 64 -10.53 2.56 10.53
N GLN A 65 -10.82 1.27 10.46
CA GLN A 65 -9.89 0.31 9.88
C GLN A 65 -9.60 0.65 8.43
N LYS A 66 -10.63 0.98 7.67
CA LYS A 66 -10.49 1.38 6.28
C LYS A 66 -9.67 2.65 6.14
N GLU A 67 -9.92 3.64 6.99
CA GLU A 67 -9.17 4.90 6.98
C GLU A 67 -7.69 4.68 7.25
N TRP A 68 -7.36 3.80 8.17
CA TRP A 68 -5.97 3.46 8.46
C TRP A 68 -5.29 2.87 7.23
N LEU A 69 -5.98 1.95 6.57
CA LEU A 69 -5.44 1.30 5.36
C LEU A 69 -5.36 2.27 4.19
N GLU A 70 -6.30 3.20 4.09
CA GLU A 70 -6.26 4.24 3.07
C GLU A 70 -5.07 5.17 3.28
N SER A 71 -4.78 5.52 4.52
CA SER A 71 -3.62 6.35 4.84
C SER A 71 -2.32 5.65 4.46
N MET A 72 -2.23 4.35 4.74
CA MET A 72 -1.07 3.56 4.37
C MET A 72 -0.90 3.51 2.86
N ALA A 73 -1.99 3.26 2.13
CA ALA A 73 -1.94 3.20 0.67
C ALA A 73 -1.55 4.55 0.08
N LYS A 74 -2.05 5.62 0.65
CA LYS A 74 -1.70 6.97 0.20
C LYS A 74 -0.22 7.25 0.38
N GLN A 75 0.35 6.78 1.47
CA GLN A 75 1.78 6.93 1.69
C GLN A 75 2.58 6.17 0.65
N LEU A 76 2.15 4.96 0.29
CA LEU A 76 2.79 4.21 -0.78
C LEU A 76 2.69 4.95 -2.11
N GLU A 77 1.52 5.52 -2.40
CA GLU A 77 1.34 6.30 -3.61
C GLU A 77 2.32 7.48 -3.66
N CYS A 78 2.47 8.17 -2.56
CA CYS A 78 3.42 9.28 -2.49
C CYS A 78 4.84 8.82 -2.77
N GLU A 79 5.25 7.67 -2.21
CA GLU A 79 6.59 7.13 -2.45
C GLU A 79 6.80 6.79 -3.91
N VAL A 80 5.82 6.16 -4.55
CA VAL A 80 5.92 5.84 -5.98
C VAL A 80 6.03 7.12 -6.80
N THR A 81 5.20 8.10 -6.50
CA THR A 81 5.17 9.37 -7.23
C THR A 81 6.48 10.11 -7.09
N GLU A 82 7.02 10.18 -5.89
CA GLU A 82 8.30 10.87 -5.65
C GLU A 82 9.45 10.19 -6.37
N CYS A 83 9.51 8.86 -6.32
CA CYS A 83 10.56 8.14 -7.01
C CYS A 83 10.45 8.32 -8.52
N TYR A 84 9.23 8.30 -9.05
CA TYR A 84 9.02 8.49 -10.46
C TYR A 84 9.44 9.89 -10.90
N ALA A 85 9.04 10.91 -10.13
CA ALA A 85 9.40 12.30 -10.41
C ALA A 85 10.91 12.50 -10.36
N SER A 86 11.58 11.91 -9.37
CA SER A 86 13.03 12.00 -9.25
C SER A 86 13.73 11.39 -10.45
N SER A 87 13.23 10.26 -10.93
CA SER A 87 13.79 9.61 -12.13
C SER A 87 13.64 10.50 -13.36
N VAL A 88 12.50 11.13 -13.50
CA VAL A 88 12.23 12.04 -14.61
C VAL A 88 13.14 13.27 -14.53
N GLU A 89 13.28 13.83 -13.33
CA GLU A 89 14.15 14.99 -13.13
C GLU A 89 15.59 14.69 -13.52
N ILE A 90 16.08 13.51 -13.13
CA ILE A 90 17.45 13.12 -13.48
C ILE A 90 17.63 13.07 -14.99
N ARG A 91 16.62 12.61 -15.72
CA ARG A 91 16.68 12.54 -17.18
C ARG A 91 16.66 13.91 -17.83
N HIS A 92 16.05 14.88 -17.20
CA HIS A 92 15.86 16.21 -17.76
C HIS A 92 16.90 17.22 -17.31
N VAL A 93 17.81 16.84 -16.45
CA VAL A 93 18.87 17.75 -16.02
C VAL A 93 19.76 18.04 -17.22
N PRO A 94 19.84 19.32 -17.64
CA PRO A 94 20.72 19.67 -18.74
C PRO A 94 22.16 19.60 -18.25
N ILE A 95 22.98 19.09 -19.08
CA ILE A 95 24.40 18.94 -18.73
C ILE A 95 25.24 19.94 -19.48
#